data_e263645565d7abb88821db3f3f038f9f
#
_entry.id   e263645565d7abb88821db3f3f038f9f
#
_cell.length_a   1.000
_cell.length_b   1.000
_cell.length_c   1.000
_cell.angle_alpha   90.00
_cell.angle_beta   90.00
_cell.angle_gamma   90.00
#
_symmetry.space_group_name_H-M   'P 1'
#
loop_
_entity.id
_entity.type
_entity.pdbx_description
1 polymer ?
#
loop_
_entity_poly.entity_id
_entity_poly.type
_entity_poly.pdbx_seq_one_letter_code
_entity_poly.pdbx_strand_id
1 'polypeptide(L)'
;MPGKFLKSVPVIFLLSLCVCVCVCVQDYEASDGLYSLLSLAQKRESEDFIFRRPLRCLDMLATDGYFTFVASRPQLACAAFIIAEPSEVISLELTDVSIDCGAGDFIKMFDGWVLKGEKFPSSQDHPLPLHQRYTDYCASTALGATSRSSQNVAMIFFRIHSPDSGFTLAVKKQHNPFPCNIMSQSPEGSFTMVMPHQRRNCSFSIIYPVEIRLTELSLGHENNPLQLWSGCSGSGDYVELLGGNGVDTSKMFPVADLCFSHSGLAQMKIGCDNSVVRLVSSGNFVNRVSFQYRLLENNELPKTRENNLDNFCSVE
;
A
#
# COMPACT_ATOMS: atom_id res chain seq x y z
N MET A 1 -65.44 -58.86 6.79
CA MET A 1 -64.04 -58.58 7.19
C MET A 1 -63.20 -58.32 5.93
N PRO A 2 -62.69 -57.14 5.69
CA PRO A 2 -62.02 -56.80 4.43
C PRO A 2 -60.50 -57.07 4.51
N GLY A 3 -60.05 -57.75 3.48
CA GLY A 3 -58.58 -58.05 3.27
C GLY A 3 -57.82 -56.82 2.88
N LYS A 4 -56.58 -56.69 3.46
CA LYS A 4 -55.63 -55.64 3.13
C LYS A 4 -54.94 -55.98 1.81
N PHE A 5 -55.14 -55.16 0.79
CA PHE A 5 -54.29 -55.17 -0.41
C PHE A 5 -52.96 -54.41 -0.13
N LEU A 6 -51.89 -55.18 -0.12
CA LEU A 6 -50.55 -54.62 -0.11
C LEU A 6 -50.21 -54.24 -1.55
N LYS A 7 -50.09 -52.93 -1.86
CA LYS A 7 -49.61 -52.45 -3.17
C LYS A 7 -48.09 -52.61 -3.22
N SER A 8 -47.65 -53.53 -4.06
CA SER A 8 -46.22 -53.66 -4.42
C SER A 8 -45.83 -52.44 -5.24
N VAL A 9 -44.94 -51.64 -4.72
CA VAL A 9 -44.24 -50.58 -5.48
C VAL A 9 -43.29 -51.31 -6.45
N PRO A 10 -43.32 -51.02 -7.75
CA PRO A 10 -42.49 -51.75 -8.70
C PRO A 10 -41.02 -51.47 -8.46
N VAL A 11 -40.25 -52.56 -8.29
CA VAL A 11 -38.76 -52.53 -8.08
C VAL A 11 -38.03 -51.77 -9.17
N ILE A 12 -38.64 -51.59 -10.32
CA ILE A 12 -38.12 -50.84 -11.47
C ILE A 12 -37.90 -49.35 -11.12
N PHE A 13 -38.71 -48.75 -10.22
CA PHE A 13 -38.56 -47.36 -9.84
C PHE A 13 -37.33 -47.14 -8.93
N LEU A 14 -36.98 -48.09 -8.08
CA LEU A 14 -35.81 -48.04 -7.22
C LEU A 14 -34.51 -48.21 -7.99
N LEU A 15 -34.49 -49.06 -9.03
CA LEU A 15 -33.32 -49.23 -9.90
C LEU A 15 -33.10 -47.98 -10.77
N SER A 16 -34.13 -47.29 -11.23
CA SER A 16 -33.99 -46.07 -11.99
C SER A 16 -33.44 -44.90 -11.14
N LEU A 17 -33.79 -44.82 -9.85
CA LEU A 17 -33.25 -43.83 -8.91
C LEU A 17 -31.79 -44.09 -8.58
N CYS A 18 -31.39 -45.37 -8.41
CA CYS A 18 -29.98 -45.73 -8.18
C CYS A 18 -29.08 -45.38 -9.38
N VAL A 19 -29.57 -45.62 -10.61
CA VAL A 19 -28.78 -45.31 -11.82
C VAL A 19 -28.63 -43.80 -11.99
N CYS A 20 -29.68 -42.98 -11.71
CA CYS A 20 -29.55 -41.52 -11.75
C CYS A 20 -28.60 -40.99 -10.70
N VAL A 21 -28.59 -41.54 -9.48
CA VAL A 21 -27.63 -41.11 -8.43
C VAL A 21 -26.19 -41.49 -8.78
N CYS A 22 -25.97 -42.67 -9.35
CA CYS A 22 -24.63 -43.07 -9.77
C CYS A 22 -24.10 -42.24 -10.95
N VAL A 23 -24.95 -41.85 -11.91
CA VAL A 23 -24.54 -40.97 -13.03
C VAL A 23 -24.24 -39.53 -12.51
N CYS A 24 -25.02 -39.02 -11.57
CA CYS A 24 -24.76 -37.70 -10.98
C CYS A 24 -23.44 -37.68 -10.15
N VAL A 25 -23.11 -38.80 -9.48
CA VAL A 25 -21.85 -38.85 -8.70
C VAL A 25 -20.63 -38.98 -9.62
N GLN A 26 -20.74 -39.71 -10.75
CA GLN A 26 -19.66 -39.76 -11.73
C GLN A 26 -19.41 -38.45 -12.47
N ASP A 27 -20.46 -37.69 -12.79
CA ASP A 27 -20.32 -36.36 -13.40
C ASP A 27 -19.71 -35.34 -12.41
N TYR A 28 -19.94 -35.51 -11.09
CA TYR A 28 -19.36 -34.63 -10.08
C TYR A 28 -17.85 -34.84 -9.89
N GLU A 29 -17.37 -36.08 -9.88
CA GLU A 29 -15.92 -36.38 -9.80
C GLU A 29 -15.17 -35.96 -11.07
N ALA A 30 -15.79 -36.09 -12.25
CA ALA A 30 -15.17 -35.65 -13.51
C ALA A 30 -15.06 -34.12 -13.61
N SER A 31 -15.99 -33.38 -13.01
CA SER A 31 -15.94 -31.90 -13.00
C SER A 31 -14.84 -31.37 -12.06
N ASP A 32 -14.65 -31.99 -10.89
CA ASP A 32 -13.59 -31.60 -9.95
C ASP A 32 -12.17 -31.86 -10.55
N GLY A 33 -11.99 -32.95 -11.28
CA GLY A 33 -10.76 -33.24 -11.99
C GLY A 33 -10.46 -32.20 -13.08
N LEU A 34 -11.48 -31.78 -13.83
CA LEU A 34 -11.34 -30.76 -14.87
C LEU A 34 -11.03 -29.37 -14.27
N TYR A 35 -11.70 -28.96 -13.18
CA TYR A 35 -11.38 -27.72 -12.47
C TYR A 35 -9.97 -27.74 -11.89
N SER A 36 -9.52 -28.87 -11.35
CA SER A 36 -8.15 -29.03 -10.86
C SER A 36 -7.13 -28.90 -11.99
N LEU A 37 -7.39 -29.51 -13.15
CA LEU A 37 -6.50 -29.41 -14.32
C LEU A 37 -6.51 -28.01 -14.93
N LEU A 38 -7.67 -27.34 -15.00
CA LEU A 38 -7.77 -25.96 -15.47
C LEU A 38 -7.08 -24.99 -14.52
N SER A 39 -7.21 -25.18 -13.21
CA SER A 39 -6.52 -24.35 -12.21
C SER A 39 -4.99 -24.55 -12.27
N LEU A 40 -4.53 -25.78 -12.53
CA LEU A 40 -3.10 -26.07 -12.72
C LEU A 40 -2.57 -25.52 -14.04
N ALA A 41 -3.35 -25.57 -15.11
CA ALA A 41 -3.00 -24.97 -16.41
C ALA A 41 -2.94 -23.46 -16.30
N GLN A 42 -3.94 -22.83 -15.67
CA GLN A 42 -3.98 -21.38 -15.44
C GLN A 42 -2.85 -20.92 -14.52
N LYS A 43 -2.46 -21.73 -13.52
CA LYS A 43 -1.31 -21.46 -12.67
C LYS A 43 0.01 -21.56 -13.44
N ARG A 44 0.16 -22.53 -14.35
CA ARG A 44 1.33 -22.66 -15.22
C ARG A 44 1.42 -21.51 -16.21
N GLU A 45 0.33 -21.12 -16.87
CA GLU A 45 0.29 -19.94 -17.76
C GLU A 45 0.60 -18.65 -17.00
N SER A 46 0.20 -18.53 -15.72
CA SER A 46 0.56 -17.40 -14.87
C SER A 46 2.05 -17.37 -14.48
N GLU A 47 2.69 -18.55 -14.35
CA GLU A 47 4.13 -18.65 -14.07
C GLU A 47 4.99 -18.31 -15.30
N ASP A 48 4.50 -18.53 -16.51
CA ASP A 48 5.22 -18.22 -17.76
C ASP A 48 5.24 -16.70 -18.08
N PHE A 49 4.39 -15.89 -17.45
CA PHE A 49 4.35 -14.43 -17.59
C PHE A 49 5.02 -13.65 -16.45
N ILE A 50 5.91 -14.28 -15.69
CA ILE A 50 6.64 -13.56 -14.64
C ILE A 50 7.54 -12.51 -15.28
N PHE A 51 7.27 -11.24 -14.95
CA PHE A 51 8.05 -10.11 -15.45
C PHE A 51 9.50 -10.19 -14.95
N ARG A 52 10.45 -10.11 -15.87
CA ARG A 52 11.89 -10.14 -15.56
C ARG A 52 12.61 -9.04 -16.32
N ARG A 53 13.42 -8.25 -15.62
CA ARG A 53 14.30 -7.27 -16.24
C ARG A 53 15.54 -6.97 -15.40
N PRO A 54 16.59 -6.37 -16.02
CA PRO A 54 17.70 -5.82 -15.26
C PRO A 54 17.24 -4.72 -14.30
N LEU A 55 17.80 -4.72 -13.08
CA LEU A 55 17.65 -3.63 -12.11
C LEU A 55 18.73 -2.58 -12.39
N ARG A 56 18.32 -1.32 -12.51
CA ARG A 56 19.26 -0.19 -12.69
C ARG A 56 19.76 0.32 -11.34
N CYS A 57 20.90 1.00 -11.35
CA CYS A 57 21.49 1.56 -10.14
C CYS A 57 20.61 2.61 -9.43
N LEU A 58 19.79 3.34 -10.19
CA LEU A 58 18.69 4.15 -9.68
C LEU A 58 17.43 3.74 -10.44
N ASP A 59 16.46 3.18 -9.75
CA ASP A 59 15.28 2.60 -10.37
C ASP A 59 13.99 2.87 -9.59
N MET A 60 12.85 2.79 -10.31
CA MET A 60 11.51 2.80 -9.75
C MET A 60 10.77 1.55 -10.23
N LEU A 61 10.25 0.75 -9.31
CA LEU A 61 9.56 -0.50 -9.56
C LEU A 61 8.08 -0.38 -9.15
N ALA A 62 7.19 -0.60 -10.10
CA ALA A 62 5.74 -0.54 -9.87
C ALA A 62 5.01 -1.84 -10.25
N THR A 63 5.75 -2.88 -10.64
CA THR A 63 5.19 -4.17 -11.08
C THR A 63 5.79 -5.32 -10.28
N ASP A 64 5.03 -6.40 -10.14
CA ASP A 64 5.53 -7.67 -9.63
C ASP A 64 6.55 -8.25 -10.60
N GLY A 65 7.55 -8.97 -10.09
CA GLY A 65 8.53 -9.60 -10.95
C GLY A 65 9.88 -9.82 -10.29
N TYR A 66 10.83 -10.22 -11.13
CA TYR A 66 12.23 -10.44 -10.77
C TYR A 66 13.12 -9.41 -11.43
N PHE A 67 13.94 -8.73 -10.62
CA PHE A 67 14.80 -7.64 -11.03
C PHE A 67 16.24 -7.99 -10.68
N THR A 68 17.06 -8.25 -11.69
CA THR A 68 18.44 -8.70 -11.48
C THR A 68 19.42 -7.55 -11.61
N PHE A 69 20.21 -7.31 -10.59
CA PHE A 69 21.32 -6.39 -10.60
C PHE A 69 22.65 -7.13 -10.74
N VAL A 70 23.51 -6.64 -11.63
CA VAL A 70 24.89 -7.08 -11.78
C VAL A 70 25.77 -5.83 -11.80
N ALA A 71 26.78 -5.79 -10.96
CA ALA A 71 27.69 -4.66 -10.88
C ALA A 71 28.60 -4.59 -12.11
N SER A 72 28.49 -3.50 -12.86
CA SER A 72 29.37 -3.22 -14.02
C SER A 72 30.62 -2.43 -13.65
N ARG A 73 30.66 -1.87 -12.45
CA ARG A 73 31.76 -1.05 -11.91
C ARG A 73 31.95 -1.34 -10.42
N PRO A 74 33.18 -1.20 -9.90
CA PRO A 74 33.41 -1.35 -8.48
C PRO A 74 32.80 -0.20 -7.67
N GLN A 75 32.44 -0.48 -6.40
CA GLN A 75 31.98 0.48 -5.39
C GLN A 75 30.72 1.28 -5.78
N LEU A 76 29.81 0.66 -6.52
CA LEU A 76 28.59 1.32 -6.94
C LEU A 76 27.55 1.31 -5.81
N ALA A 77 27.20 2.50 -5.32
CA ALA A 77 26.09 2.69 -4.37
C ALA A 77 24.81 3.01 -5.13
N CYS A 78 23.79 2.19 -4.95
CA CYS A 78 22.56 2.18 -5.73
C CYS A 78 21.33 2.16 -4.84
N ALA A 79 20.19 2.58 -5.39
CA ALA A 79 18.89 2.50 -4.75
C ALA A 79 17.80 2.18 -5.75
N ALA A 80 16.83 1.35 -5.35
CA ALA A 80 15.58 1.19 -6.08
C ALA A 80 14.41 1.47 -5.14
N PHE A 81 13.47 2.26 -5.65
CA PHE A 81 12.23 2.62 -4.98
C PHE A 81 11.13 1.72 -5.52
N ILE A 82 10.34 1.14 -4.64
CA ILE A 82 9.25 0.25 -4.99
C ILE A 82 7.95 0.91 -4.53
N ILE A 83 6.95 0.92 -5.42
CA ILE A 83 5.61 1.43 -5.13
C ILE A 83 4.56 0.45 -5.63
N ALA A 84 3.54 0.24 -4.83
CA ALA A 84 2.36 -0.55 -5.14
C ALA A 84 1.11 0.34 -5.16
N GLU A 85 -0.03 -0.22 -5.52
CA GLU A 85 -1.29 0.50 -5.44
C GLU A 85 -1.64 0.87 -3.98
N PRO A 86 -2.45 1.91 -3.75
CA PRO A 86 -2.83 2.36 -2.41
C PRO A 86 -3.37 1.29 -1.47
N SER A 87 -4.01 0.26 -2.00
CA SER A 87 -4.57 -0.87 -1.25
C SER A 87 -3.66 -2.10 -1.17
N GLU A 88 -2.36 -1.94 -1.42
CA GLU A 88 -1.40 -3.04 -1.44
C GLU A 88 -0.23 -2.80 -0.49
N VAL A 89 0.44 -3.87 -0.10
CA VAL A 89 1.76 -3.90 0.56
C VAL A 89 2.74 -4.67 -0.30
N ILE A 90 4.02 -4.43 -0.09
CA ILE A 90 5.10 -4.98 -0.89
C ILE A 90 5.83 -6.06 -0.07
N SER A 91 6.06 -7.20 -0.70
CA SER A 91 6.96 -8.26 -0.21
C SER A 91 8.19 -8.30 -1.10
N LEU A 92 9.37 -8.20 -0.50
CA LEU A 92 10.67 -8.25 -1.14
C LEU A 92 11.39 -9.52 -0.70
N GLU A 93 11.99 -10.23 -1.66
CA GLU A 93 12.80 -11.42 -1.42
C GLU A 93 14.07 -11.36 -2.25
N LEU A 94 15.21 -11.60 -1.61
CA LEU A 94 16.50 -11.69 -2.32
C LEU A 94 16.79 -13.13 -2.71
N THR A 95 17.05 -13.33 -3.99
CA THR A 95 17.45 -14.63 -4.57
C THR A 95 18.74 -14.46 -5.36
N ASP A 96 19.44 -15.55 -5.63
CA ASP A 96 20.67 -15.59 -6.45
C ASP A 96 21.71 -14.50 -6.02
N VAL A 97 21.95 -14.42 -4.71
CA VAL A 97 22.83 -13.38 -4.15
C VAL A 97 24.28 -13.81 -4.22
N SER A 98 25.09 -13.03 -4.94
CA SER A 98 26.55 -13.17 -5.06
C SER A 98 27.21 -11.84 -4.69
N ILE A 99 27.43 -11.62 -3.38
CA ILE A 99 28.09 -10.43 -2.83
C ILE A 99 29.05 -10.82 -1.72
N ASP A 100 30.06 -9.99 -1.45
CA ASP A 100 31.02 -10.17 -0.36
C ASP A 100 30.78 -9.18 0.77
N CYS A 101 30.00 -9.61 1.77
CA CYS A 101 29.74 -8.80 2.97
C CYS A 101 31.04 -8.46 3.74
N GLY A 102 32.05 -9.33 3.70
CA GLY A 102 33.34 -9.13 4.37
C GLY A 102 34.18 -8.02 3.71
N ALA A 103 34.04 -7.84 2.40
CA ALA A 103 34.66 -6.75 1.64
C ALA A 103 33.91 -5.42 1.75
N GLY A 104 32.79 -5.38 2.47
CA GLY A 104 32.00 -4.19 2.70
C GLY A 104 30.85 -3.99 1.72
N ASP A 105 30.44 -5.04 0.99
CA ASP A 105 29.18 -5.05 0.28
C ASP A 105 28.02 -5.04 1.27
N PHE A 106 26.91 -4.46 0.88
CA PHE A 106 25.68 -4.55 1.64
C PHE A 106 24.45 -4.46 0.76
N ILE A 107 23.39 -5.09 1.21
CA ILE A 107 22.02 -4.93 0.68
C ILE A 107 21.08 -4.71 1.86
N LYS A 108 20.37 -3.59 1.86
CA LYS A 108 19.40 -3.25 2.89
C LYS A 108 18.04 -2.97 2.27
N MET A 109 17.02 -3.65 2.77
CA MET A 109 15.62 -3.39 2.43
C MET A 109 15.00 -2.52 3.52
N PHE A 110 14.31 -1.47 3.11
CA PHE A 110 13.72 -0.49 4.00
C PHE A 110 12.20 -0.43 3.86
N ASP A 111 11.50 -0.49 4.98
CA ASP A 111 10.06 -0.29 5.06
C ASP A 111 9.72 1.19 4.93
N GLY A 112 9.47 1.63 3.70
CA GLY A 112 9.26 3.00 3.30
C GLY A 112 10.26 3.53 2.29
N TRP A 113 10.33 4.87 2.16
CA TRP A 113 11.31 5.57 1.33
C TRP A 113 12.20 6.50 2.17
N VAL A 114 13.45 6.64 1.74
CA VAL A 114 14.37 7.69 2.18
C VAL A 114 14.83 8.43 0.95
N LEU A 115 14.55 9.72 0.87
CA LEU A 115 14.88 10.57 -0.27
C LEU A 115 15.39 11.92 0.23
N LYS A 116 16.60 12.33 -0.19
CA LYS A 116 17.21 13.62 0.18
C LYS A 116 17.22 13.89 1.70
N GLY A 117 17.40 12.87 2.53
CA GLY A 117 17.38 12.99 3.99
C GLY A 117 15.99 13.04 4.62
N GLU A 118 14.95 12.98 3.84
CA GLU A 118 13.57 12.83 4.28
C GLU A 118 13.11 11.37 4.22
N LYS A 119 12.13 11.02 5.03
CA LYS A 119 11.63 9.65 5.14
C LYS A 119 10.12 9.61 5.06
N PHE A 120 9.62 8.65 4.31
CA PHE A 120 8.20 8.32 4.25
C PHE A 120 7.98 6.84 4.60
N PRO A 121 7.04 6.52 5.49
CA PRO A 121 6.32 7.41 6.39
C PRO A 121 7.25 8.13 7.36
N SER A 122 6.80 9.27 7.91
CA SER A 122 7.52 10.00 8.95
C SER A 122 7.69 9.14 10.21
N SER A 123 8.58 9.53 11.11
CA SER A 123 8.75 8.83 12.39
C SER A 123 7.54 8.97 13.32
N GLN A 124 6.66 9.93 13.07
CA GLN A 124 5.43 10.12 13.84
C GLN A 124 4.30 9.21 13.37
N ASP A 125 4.33 8.83 12.10
CA ASP A 125 3.27 8.06 11.45
C ASP A 125 3.58 6.56 11.38
N HIS A 126 4.87 6.18 11.36
CA HIS A 126 5.28 4.79 11.33
C HIS A 126 5.29 4.15 12.72
N PRO A 127 4.76 2.91 12.90
CA PRO A 127 4.71 2.26 14.20
C PRO A 127 6.10 1.87 14.74
N LEU A 128 7.09 1.65 13.86
CA LEU A 128 8.43 1.26 14.25
C LEU A 128 9.41 2.45 14.18
N PRO A 129 10.38 2.54 15.10
CA PRO A 129 11.46 3.50 15.01
C PRO A 129 12.35 3.20 13.80
N LEU A 130 13.03 4.22 13.28
CA LEU A 130 13.78 4.15 12.02
C LEU A 130 14.75 2.96 11.93
N HIS A 131 15.47 2.66 13.02
CA HIS A 131 16.48 1.59 13.05
C HIS A 131 15.86 0.18 12.96
N GLN A 132 14.57 0.00 13.22
CA GLN A 132 13.86 -1.27 13.10
C GLN A 132 13.16 -1.44 11.74
N ARG A 133 13.20 -0.43 10.89
CA ARG A 133 12.58 -0.44 9.57
C ARG A 133 13.48 -1.04 8.48
N TYR A 134 14.69 -1.47 8.84
CA TYR A 134 15.66 -2.06 7.91
C TYR A 134 15.79 -3.55 8.11
N THR A 135 15.81 -4.29 6.99
CA THR A 135 16.30 -5.66 6.92
C THR A 135 17.67 -5.63 6.22
N ASP A 136 18.72 -6.01 6.93
CA ASP A 136 20.09 -6.04 6.41
C ASP A 136 20.46 -7.47 6.02
N TYR A 137 20.71 -7.71 4.74
CA TYR A 137 21.08 -9.02 4.24
C TYR A 137 22.36 -9.53 4.87
N CYS A 138 23.38 -8.67 4.98
CA CYS A 138 24.69 -9.05 5.51
C CYS A 138 24.69 -9.26 7.04
N ALA A 139 23.73 -8.71 7.75
CA ALA A 139 23.55 -8.95 9.18
C ALA A 139 22.67 -10.18 9.48
N SER A 140 21.95 -10.69 8.46
CA SER A 140 21.06 -11.85 8.59
C SER A 140 21.84 -13.15 8.35
N THR A 141 21.76 -14.09 9.28
CA THR A 141 22.34 -15.44 9.12
C THR A 141 21.43 -16.37 8.30
N ALA A 142 20.27 -15.93 7.87
CA ALA A 142 19.28 -16.74 7.16
C ALA A 142 19.47 -16.62 5.65
N LEU A 143 19.60 -17.75 4.97
CA LEU A 143 19.46 -17.89 3.52
C LEU A 143 18.06 -17.40 3.11
N GLY A 144 18.01 -16.39 2.23
CA GLY A 144 16.77 -15.78 1.75
C GLY A 144 16.25 -14.68 2.67
N ALA A 145 16.86 -13.48 2.61
CA ALA A 145 16.31 -12.32 3.31
C ALA A 145 15.01 -11.88 2.66
N THR A 146 13.93 -11.94 3.43
CA THR A 146 12.62 -11.43 3.04
C THR A 146 12.26 -10.20 3.87
N SER A 147 11.62 -9.22 3.26
CA SER A 147 11.10 -8.05 3.93
C SER A 147 9.69 -7.75 3.42
N ARG A 148 8.80 -7.36 4.32
CA ARG A 148 7.45 -6.91 3.97
C ARG A 148 7.27 -5.48 4.42
N SER A 149 6.80 -4.62 3.52
CA SER A 149 6.44 -3.25 3.87
C SER A 149 5.18 -3.20 4.72
N SER A 150 5.08 -2.18 5.57
CA SER A 150 3.85 -1.89 6.34
C SER A 150 2.82 -1.11 5.52
N GLN A 151 3.24 -0.55 4.37
CA GLN A 151 2.46 0.29 3.46
C GLN A 151 2.83 0.00 2.00
N ASN A 152 2.29 0.81 1.06
CA ASN A 152 2.46 0.58 -0.38
C ASN A 152 3.81 1.04 -0.96
N VAL A 153 4.79 1.38 -0.13
CA VAL A 153 6.13 1.75 -0.59
C VAL A 153 7.22 1.01 0.18
N ALA A 154 8.28 0.66 -0.52
CA ALA A 154 9.49 0.07 0.02
C ALA A 154 10.71 0.59 -0.75
N MET A 155 11.88 0.39 -0.21
CA MET A 155 13.13 0.78 -0.85
C MET A 155 14.18 -0.29 -0.61
N ILE A 156 15.01 -0.56 -1.62
CA ILE A 156 16.25 -1.31 -1.46
C ILE A 156 17.42 -0.38 -1.77
N PHE A 157 18.45 -0.39 -0.93
CA PHE A 157 19.71 0.27 -1.24
C PHE A 157 20.85 -0.67 -0.97
N PHE A 158 21.88 -0.57 -1.81
CA PHE A 158 22.93 -1.55 -1.83
C PHE A 158 24.23 -0.94 -2.37
N ARG A 159 25.34 -1.54 -1.99
CA ARG A 159 26.67 -1.24 -2.52
C ARG A 159 27.38 -2.55 -2.81
N ILE A 160 27.95 -2.66 -3.99
CA ILE A 160 28.67 -3.84 -4.46
C ILE A 160 30.02 -3.39 -4.99
N HIS A 161 31.10 -3.99 -4.48
CA HIS A 161 32.49 -3.63 -4.80
C HIS A 161 33.01 -4.38 -6.01
N SER A 162 32.69 -5.65 -6.12
CA SER A 162 33.24 -6.53 -7.14
C SER A 162 32.42 -6.50 -8.41
N PRO A 163 33.02 -6.31 -9.60
CA PRO A 163 32.35 -6.53 -10.88
C PRO A 163 31.80 -7.96 -10.96
N ASP A 164 30.75 -8.13 -11.74
CA ASP A 164 30.03 -9.40 -11.95
C ASP A 164 29.32 -9.98 -10.71
N SER A 165 29.46 -9.34 -9.55
CA SER A 165 28.69 -9.64 -8.36
C SER A 165 27.32 -8.96 -8.42
N GLY A 166 26.31 -9.56 -7.78
CA GLY A 166 24.96 -9.03 -7.81
C GLY A 166 23.93 -9.88 -7.09
N PHE A 167 22.69 -9.64 -7.40
CA PHE A 167 21.55 -10.33 -6.79
C PHE A 167 20.30 -10.22 -7.67
N THR A 168 19.33 -11.06 -7.40
CA THR A 168 17.97 -10.94 -7.95
C THR A 168 17.00 -10.55 -6.83
N LEU A 169 16.23 -9.49 -7.06
CA LEU A 169 15.15 -9.02 -6.19
C LEU A 169 13.81 -9.52 -6.75
N ALA A 170 13.11 -10.35 -5.99
CA ALA A 170 11.72 -10.69 -6.26
C ALA A 170 10.81 -9.68 -5.55
N VAL A 171 9.93 -9.05 -6.30
CA VAL A 171 8.92 -8.09 -5.83
C VAL A 171 7.55 -8.72 -6.01
N LYS A 172 6.77 -8.78 -4.93
CA LYS A 172 5.39 -9.25 -4.93
C LYS A 172 4.51 -8.24 -4.20
N LYS A 173 3.32 -7.99 -4.73
CA LYS A 173 2.31 -7.12 -4.11
C LYS A 173 1.21 -7.98 -3.49
N GLN A 174 0.65 -7.52 -2.38
CA GLN A 174 -0.40 -8.22 -1.64
C GLN A 174 -1.45 -7.21 -1.20
N HIS A 175 -2.71 -7.61 -1.26
CA HIS A 175 -3.80 -6.76 -0.79
C HIS A 175 -3.68 -6.41 0.70
N ASN A 176 -3.90 -5.13 1.01
CA ASN A 176 -3.95 -4.59 2.36
C ASN A 176 -5.39 -4.13 2.67
N PRO A 177 -6.11 -4.81 3.57
CA PRO A 177 -7.49 -4.46 3.89
C PRO A 177 -7.62 -3.15 4.69
N PHE A 178 -6.54 -2.69 5.33
CA PHE A 178 -6.52 -1.46 6.14
C PHE A 178 -5.32 -0.58 5.76
N PRO A 179 -5.37 0.06 4.58
CA PRO A 179 -4.28 0.89 4.12
C PRO A 179 -4.06 2.09 5.03
N CYS A 180 -2.79 2.37 5.31
CA CYS A 180 -2.33 3.48 6.17
C CYS A 180 -0.94 3.89 5.70
N ASN A 181 -0.63 5.19 5.73
CA ASN A 181 0.63 5.75 5.24
C ASN A 181 0.89 5.41 3.77
N ILE A 182 0.03 5.92 2.93
CA ILE A 182 -0.02 5.62 1.50
C ILE A 182 0.68 6.73 0.72
N MET A 183 1.41 6.35 -0.31
CA MET A 183 1.93 7.24 -1.34
C MET A 183 1.14 7.04 -2.63
N SER A 184 0.57 8.11 -3.19
CA SER A 184 -0.12 8.08 -4.48
C SER A 184 0.68 8.80 -5.55
N GLN A 185 0.83 8.13 -6.70
CA GLN A 185 1.40 8.69 -7.93
C GLN A 185 0.32 9.11 -8.94
N SER A 186 -0.95 8.92 -8.60
CA SER A 186 -2.03 9.34 -9.47
C SER A 186 -2.26 10.86 -9.36
N PRO A 187 -2.44 11.57 -10.47
CA PRO A 187 -2.76 13.00 -10.44
C PRO A 187 -4.20 13.28 -10.00
N GLU A 188 -5.06 12.28 -10.02
CA GLU A 188 -6.46 12.37 -9.60
C GLU A 188 -6.94 11.04 -9.02
N GLY A 189 -7.95 11.08 -8.20
CA GLY A 189 -8.54 9.87 -7.64
C GLY A 189 -9.51 10.13 -6.48
N SER A 190 -9.96 9.03 -5.90
CA SER A 190 -10.75 9.02 -4.66
C SER A 190 -10.21 7.95 -3.73
N PHE A 191 -10.24 8.23 -2.44
CA PHE A 191 -9.80 7.26 -1.45
C PHE A 191 -10.63 7.36 -0.17
N THR A 192 -10.75 6.22 0.52
CA THR A 192 -11.37 6.14 1.85
C THR A 192 -10.41 5.51 2.82
N MET A 193 -10.01 6.26 3.84
CA MET A 193 -9.27 5.72 4.98
C MET A 193 -10.25 5.33 6.09
N VAL A 194 -10.07 4.13 6.63
CA VAL A 194 -10.84 3.65 7.77
C VAL A 194 -9.88 3.19 8.86
N MET A 195 -10.07 3.70 10.08
CA MET A 195 -9.25 3.36 11.22
C MET A 195 -10.10 2.79 12.35
N PRO A 196 -10.17 1.46 12.50
CA PRO A 196 -10.97 0.82 13.52
C PRO A 196 -10.19 0.67 14.82
N HIS A 197 -10.55 1.42 15.86
CA HIS A 197 -10.04 1.24 17.25
C HIS A 197 -8.52 1.13 17.37
N GLN A 198 -7.77 1.90 16.59
CA GLN A 198 -6.31 1.91 16.62
C GLN A 198 -5.79 3.31 16.90
N ARG A 199 -4.93 3.42 17.91
CA ARG A 199 -4.21 4.68 18.20
C ARG A 199 -3.01 4.78 17.28
N ARG A 200 -3.19 5.51 16.17
CA ARG A 200 -2.13 5.76 15.19
C ARG A 200 -2.51 6.92 14.26
N ASN A 201 -1.52 7.41 13.54
CA ASN A 201 -1.74 8.35 12.46
C ASN A 201 -1.64 7.61 11.13
N CYS A 202 -2.51 7.95 10.18
CA CYS A 202 -2.45 7.46 8.82
C CYS A 202 -2.44 8.63 7.85
N SER A 203 -1.45 8.67 6.97
CA SER A 203 -1.31 9.69 5.94
C SER A 203 -1.56 9.11 4.56
N PHE A 204 -2.27 9.88 3.73
CA PHE A 204 -2.36 9.66 2.29
C PHE A 204 -1.63 10.81 1.61
N SER A 205 -0.46 10.53 1.08
CA SER A 205 0.46 11.48 0.47
C SER A 205 0.30 11.47 -1.05
N ILE A 206 0.07 12.62 -1.63
CA ILE A 206 -0.09 12.86 -3.06
C ILE A 206 1.09 13.70 -3.52
N ILE A 207 1.89 13.19 -4.48
CA ILE A 207 3.12 13.84 -4.97
C ILE A 207 2.83 14.92 -6.03
N TYR A 208 1.74 15.66 -5.85
CA TYR A 208 1.28 16.71 -6.76
C TYR A 208 0.62 17.85 -5.99
N PRO A 209 0.62 19.07 -6.55
CA PRO A 209 -0.28 20.12 -6.15
C PRO A 209 -1.71 19.74 -6.55
N VAL A 210 -2.61 19.66 -5.58
CA VAL A 210 -3.97 19.15 -5.83
C VAL A 210 -5.04 20.00 -5.16
N GLU A 211 -6.24 19.91 -5.72
CA GLU A 211 -7.47 20.24 -5.04
C GLU A 211 -8.01 18.99 -4.35
N ILE A 212 -8.23 19.07 -3.04
CA ILE A 212 -8.80 18.00 -2.22
C ILE A 212 -10.23 18.38 -1.85
N ARG A 213 -11.16 17.46 -2.09
CA ARG A 213 -12.56 17.57 -1.69
C ARG A 213 -12.92 16.44 -0.76
N LEU A 214 -13.23 16.73 0.49
CA LEU A 214 -13.76 15.74 1.42
C LEU A 214 -15.21 15.40 1.03
N THR A 215 -15.50 14.11 0.92
CA THR A 215 -16.84 13.60 0.58
C THR A 215 -17.54 12.99 1.80
N GLU A 216 -16.76 12.54 2.79
CA GLU A 216 -17.28 11.99 4.04
C GLU A 216 -16.25 12.22 5.15
N LEU A 217 -16.72 12.63 6.31
CA LEU A 217 -15.94 12.73 7.53
C LEU A 217 -16.78 12.17 8.70
N SER A 218 -16.36 11.01 9.21
CA SER A 218 -16.98 10.36 10.37
C SER A 218 -15.90 10.11 11.41
N LEU A 219 -15.86 10.93 12.42
CA LEU A 219 -15.00 10.81 13.58
C LEU A 219 -15.86 10.37 14.77
N GLY A 220 -15.41 9.40 15.54
CA GLY A 220 -16.24 8.68 16.50
C GLY A 220 -16.62 9.44 17.78
N HIS A 221 -16.26 10.73 17.93
CA HIS A 221 -16.70 11.52 19.06
C HIS A 221 -18.06 12.16 18.78
N GLU A 222 -18.95 12.07 19.76
CA GLU A 222 -20.22 12.78 19.74
C GLU A 222 -19.98 14.29 19.66
N ASN A 223 -20.78 14.98 18.83
CA ASN A 223 -20.76 16.43 18.70
C ASN A 223 -21.01 17.08 20.06
N ASN A 224 -19.95 17.39 20.81
CA ASN A 224 -20.05 18.15 22.03
C ASN A 224 -19.90 19.63 21.66
N PRO A 225 -20.98 20.43 21.69
CA PRO A 225 -20.96 21.82 21.24
C PRO A 225 -20.01 22.71 22.06
N LEU A 226 -19.49 22.22 23.20
CA LEU A 226 -18.57 22.96 24.05
C LEU A 226 -17.10 22.89 23.55
N GLN A 227 -16.77 22.05 22.59
CA GLN A 227 -15.40 21.93 22.04
C GLN A 227 -15.14 22.80 20.80
N LEU A 228 -16.11 23.58 20.34
CA LEU A 228 -16.03 24.44 19.15
C LEU A 228 -14.93 25.53 19.20
N TRP A 229 -14.30 25.76 20.36
CA TRP A 229 -13.39 26.90 20.55
C TRP A 229 -11.91 26.55 20.73
N SER A 230 -11.53 25.28 20.79
CA SER A 230 -10.17 24.89 21.19
C SER A 230 -9.31 24.26 20.08
N GLY A 231 -9.71 24.34 18.82
CA GLY A 231 -9.01 23.67 17.72
C GLY A 231 -9.13 22.14 17.78
N CYS A 232 -8.72 21.44 16.74
CA CYS A 232 -8.90 20.00 16.63
C CYS A 232 -7.92 19.17 17.46
N SER A 233 -6.76 19.71 17.79
CA SER A 233 -5.71 19.01 18.56
C SER A 233 -6.13 18.53 19.95
N GLY A 234 -7.21 19.07 20.50
CA GLY A 234 -7.78 18.66 21.79
C GLY A 234 -8.78 17.50 21.70
N SER A 235 -9.28 17.16 20.51
CA SER A 235 -10.30 16.12 20.32
C SER A 235 -9.74 14.70 20.32
N GLY A 236 -8.47 14.52 20.00
CA GLY A 236 -7.81 13.22 19.88
C GLY A 236 -8.08 12.49 18.56
N ASP A 237 -9.17 12.79 17.86
CA ASP A 237 -9.55 12.26 16.57
C ASP A 237 -9.85 13.41 15.62
N TYR A 238 -9.04 13.55 14.56
CA TYR A 238 -9.18 14.64 13.59
C TYR A 238 -8.49 14.32 12.26
N VAL A 239 -8.75 15.10 11.24
CA VAL A 239 -8.08 15.06 9.95
C VAL A 239 -7.29 16.33 9.75
N GLU A 240 -6.02 16.20 9.40
CA GLU A 240 -5.14 17.29 8.96
C GLU A 240 -5.00 17.25 7.44
N LEU A 241 -5.05 18.42 6.82
CA LEU A 241 -4.55 18.63 5.47
C LEU A 241 -3.20 19.31 5.57
N LEU A 242 -2.16 18.66 5.01
CA LEU A 242 -0.79 19.16 5.08
C LEU A 242 -0.27 19.47 3.68
N GLY A 243 0.66 20.41 3.59
CA GLY A 243 1.38 20.76 2.38
C GLY A 243 2.88 20.90 2.62
N GLY A 244 3.68 20.57 1.61
CA GLY A 244 5.12 20.69 1.67
C GLY A 244 5.81 20.31 0.37
N ASN A 245 7.14 20.52 0.29
CA ASN A 245 7.96 20.23 -0.89
C ASN A 245 8.75 18.94 -0.76
N GLY A 246 8.50 18.16 0.30
CA GLY A 246 9.16 16.90 0.59
C GLY A 246 8.15 15.80 0.94
N VAL A 247 8.67 14.61 1.26
CA VAL A 247 7.83 13.43 1.57
C VAL A 247 7.64 13.17 3.07
N ASP A 248 8.37 13.87 3.93
CA ASP A 248 8.32 13.70 5.39
C ASP A 248 7.21 14.57 5.99
N THR A 249 6.08 13.96 6.34
CA THR A 249 4.90 14.65 6.91
C THR A 249 5.23 15.43 8.19
N SER A 250 6.29 15.06 8.91
CA SER A 250 6.73 15.80 10.11
C SER A 250 7.37 17.17 9.82
N LYS A 251 7.71 17.42 8.55
CA LYS A 251 8.29 18.68 8.06
C LYS A 251 7.30 19.53 7.26
N MET A 252 6.10 19.00 7.03
CA MET A 252 5.03 19.71 6.35
C MET A 252 4.32 20.66 7.32
N PHE A 253 3.68 21.67 6.77
CA PHE A 253 2.85 22.58 7.56
C PHE A 253 1.37 22.25 7.40
N PRO A 254 0.59 22.46 8.47
CA PRO A 254 -0.85 22.26 8.44
C PRO A 254 -1.50 23.36 7.60
N VAL A 255 -2.36 22.93 6.68
CA VAL A 255 -3.19 23.80 5.85
C VAL A 255 -4.57 23.94 6.47
N ALA A 256 -5.12 22.86 7.00
CA ALA A 256 -6.38 22.82 7.72
C ALA A 256 -6.47 21.64 8.67
N ASP A 257 -7.21 21.83 9.77
CA ASP A 257 -7.59 20.80 10.73
C ASP A 257 -9.10 20.67 10.77
N LEU A 258 -9.59 19.43 10.67
CA LEU A 258 -11.00 19.08 10.56
C LEU A 258 -11.36 18.03 11.63
N CYS A 259 -12.14 18.44 12.63
CA CYS A 259 -12.53 17.55 13.74
C CYS A 259 -14.05 17.43 13.92
N PHE A 260 -14.84 18.13 13.13
CA PHE A 260 -16.29 18.08 13.20
C PHE A 260 -16.88 17.80 11.82
N SER A 261 -17.95 17.01 11.80
CA SER A 261 -18.76 16.86 10.60
C SER A 261 -19.46 18.19 10.32
N HIS A 262 -18.84 19.01 9.48
CA HIS A 262 -19.49 20.21 8.96
C HIS A 262 -20.52 19.81 7.90
N SER A 263 -21.64 20.45 7.90
CA SER A 263 -22.70 20.30 6.89
C SER A 263 -22.32 20.79 5.48
N GLY A 264 -21.06 21.23 5.28
CA GLY A 264 -20.47 21.62 4.01
C GLY A 264 -19.22 20.78 3.75
N LEU A 265 -19.15 20.14 2.57
CA LEU A 265 -17.98 19.40 2.12
C LEU A 265 -16.80 20.38 2.02
N ALA A 266 -15.75 20.14 2.81
CA ALA A 266 -14.54 20.95 2.73
C ALA A 266 -13.84 20.69 1.40
N GLN A 267 -13.54 21.76 0.68
CA GLN A 267 -12.79 21.74 -0.58
C GLN A 267 -11.61 22.69 -0.43
N MET A 268 -10.42 22.23 -0.75
CA MET A 268 -9.20 23.00 -0.53
C MET A 268 -8.17 22.74 -1.62
N LYS A 269 -7.54 23.82 -2.09
CA LYS A 269 -6.43 23.76 -3.05
C LYS A 269 -5.11 23.86 -2.31
N ILE A 270 -4.22 22.91 -2.53
CA ILE A 270 -2.88 22.86 -1.96
C ILE A 270 -1.88 22.91 -3.11
N GLY A 271 -1.22 24.05 -3.27
CA GLY A 271 -0.29 24.32 -4.37
C GLY A 271 1.14 23.79 -4.14
N CYS A 272 1.34 22.94 -3.15
CA CYS A 272 2.64 22.34 -2.80
C CYS A 272 2.98 21.17 -3.71
N ASP A 273 4.27 20.87 -3.87
CA ASP A 273 4.74 19.67 -4.59
C ASP A 273 4.16 18.38 -4.01
N ASN A 274 3.88 18.36 -2.70
CA ASN A 274 3.24 17.26 -2.00
C ASN A 274 2.09 17.75 -1.14
N SER A 275 0.98 17.07 -1.22
CA SER A 275 -0.24 17.31 -0.44
C SER A 275 -0.59 16.04 0.35
N VAL A 276 -1.06 16.19 1.59
CA VAL A 276 -1.34 15.06 2.47
C VAL A 276 -2.69 15.20 3.14
N VAL A 277 -3.47 14.12 3.13
CA VAL A 277 -4.62 13.92 4.01
C VAL A 277 -4.16 13.00 5.14
N ARG A 278 -4.12 13.48 6.38
CA ARG A 278 -3.67 12.74 7.55
C ARG A 278 -4.80 12.55 8.54
N LEU A 279 -5.14 11.30 8.82
CA LEU A 279 -6.11 10.93 9.83
C LEU A 279 -5.38 10.60 11.14
N VAL A 280 -5.64 11.38 12.18
CA VAL A 280 -5.13 11.15 13.54
C VAL A 280 -6.22 10.46 14.34
N SER A 281 -5.88 9.37 15.04
CA SER A 281 -6.83 8.58 15.82
C SER A 281 -6.34 8.32 17.24
N SER A 282 -7.23 8.57 18.20
CA SER A 282 -7.04 8.24 19.62
C SER A 282 -7.11 6.74 19.90
N GLY A 283 -7.72 5.97 18.99
CA GLY A 283 -7.97 4.53 19.14
C GLY A 283 -9.28 4.18 19.83
N ASN A 284 -10.05 5.17 20.29
CA ASN A 284 -11.29 4.91 21.02
C ASN A 284 -12.46 4.58 20.09
N PHE A 285 -12.40 5.03 18.83
CA PHE A 285 -13.50 5.00 17.88
C PHE A 285 -13.12 4.37 16.54
N VAL A 286 -14.10 4.16 15.69
CA VAL A 286 -13.91 3.90 14.27
C VAL A 286 -13.95 5.24 13.54
N ASN A 287 -12.82 5.66 13.01
CA ASN A 287 -12.71 6.89 12.26
C ASN A 287 -12.69 6.59 10.76
N ARG A 288 -13.39 7.42 9.98
CA ARG A 288 -13.47 7.30 8.53
C ARG A 288 -13.39 8.66 7.88
N VAL A 289 -12.58 8.75 6.83
CA VAL A 289 -12.51 9.91 5.95
C VAL A 289 -12.51 9.45 4.51
N SER A 290 -13.41 10.01 3.69
CA SER A 290 -13.44 9.80 2.24
C SER A 290 -13.22 11.13 1.54
N PHE A 291 -12.40 11.12 0.51
CA PHE A 291 -12.05 12.32 -0.24
C PHE A 291 -11.79 12.01 -1.72
N GLN A 292 -11.90 13.03 -2.52
CA GLN A 292 -11.50 13.06 -3.93
C GLN A 292 -10.41 14.10 -4.09
N TYR A 293 -9.52 13.91 -5.04
CA TYR A 293 -8.48 14.87 -5.37
C TYR A 293 -8.24 14.91 -6.88
N ARG A 294 -7.82 16.06 -7.36
CA ARG A 294 -7.40 16.29 -8.74
C ARG A 294 -6.19 17.21 -8.79
N LEU A 295 -5.35 17.02 -9.79
CA LEU A 295 -4.22 17.91 -10.09
C LEU A 295 -4.72 19.35 -10.29
N LEU A 296 -4.02 20.32 -9.75
CA LEU A 296 -4.25 21.73 -10.07
C LEU A 296 -3.72 22.05 -11.47
N GLU A 297 -4.50 22.80 -12.23
CA GLU A 297 -4.06 23.33 -13.52
C GLU A 297 -3.04 24.46 -13.33
N ASN A 298 -2.20 24.73 -14.35
CA ASN A 298 -1.18 25.78 -14.27
C ASN A 298 -1.73 27.19 -13.97
N ASN A 299 -2.97 27.46 -14.33
CA ASN A 299 -3.66 28.72 -14.05
C ASN A 299 -4.19 28.78 -12.61
N GLU A 300 -4.33 27.65 -11.93
CA GLU A 300 -4.75 27.52 -10.53
C GLU A 300 -3.57 27.54 -9.56
N LEU A 301 -2.36 27.32 -10.08
CA LEU A 301 -1.13 27.39 -9.27
C LEU A 301 -0.84 28.86 -8.91
N PRO A 302 -0.38 29.15 -7.70
CA PRO A 302 -0.02 30.50 -7.31
C PRO A 302 1.08 31.03 -8.22
N LYS A 303 0.87 32.21 -8.77
CA LYS A 303 1.90 32.89 -9.56
C LYS A 303 3.04 33.27 -8.62
N THR A 304 4.20 32.66 -8.81
CA THR A 304 5.42 32.95 -8.05
C THR A 304 5.70 34.44 -8.13
N ARG A 305 5.53 35.18 -7.05
CA ARG A 305 6.10 36.54 -6.93
C ARG A 305 7.61 36.37 -6.71
N GLU A 306 8.38 36.95 -7.55
CA GLU A 306 9.83 36.78 -7.76
C GLU A 306 10.74 37.15 -6.58
N ASN A 307 10.35 37.27 -5.35
CA ASN A 307 11.25 37.77 -4.29
C ASN A 307 11.11 37.18 -2.89
N ASN A 308 10.58 35.96 -2.72
CA ASN A 308 10.70 35.30 -1.40
C ASN A 308 10.98 33.81 -1.56
N LEU A 309 12.19 33.38 -1.13
CA LEU A 309 12.64 32.00 -1.10
C LEU A 309 11.87 31.09 -0.10
N ASP A 310 10.99 31.67 0.68
CA ASP A 310 10.08 30.97 1.62
C ASP A 310 8.65 30.95 1.09
N ASN A 311 8.50 30.61 -0.18
CA ASN A 311 7.15 30.46 -0.72
C ASN A 311 6.47 29.27 -0.08
N PHE A 312 5.74 29.52 0.98
CA PHE A 312 4.63 28.72 1.43
C PHE A 312 3.78 28.35 0.22
N CYS A 313 3.49 27.07 0.08
CA CYS A 313 2.51 26.61 -0.85
C CYS A 313 1.23 27.39 -0.57
N SER A 314 0.83 28.26 -1.45
CA SER A 314 -0.30 29.15 -1.18
C SER A 314 -1.57 28.31 -1.16
N VAL A 315 -2.31 28.51 -0.11
CA VAL A 315 -3.62 27.92 0.15
C VAL A 315 -4.65 28.98 -0.24
N GLU A 316 -5.53 28.66 -1.17
CA GLU A 316 -6.76 29.41 -1.43
C GLU A 316 -7.98 28.59 -0.96
#